data_263cc2dbe0e967084af29f3ae02fb8ff
#
_entry.id   263cc2dbe0e967084af29f3ae02fb8ff
#
_cell.length_a   1.000
_cell.length_b   1.000
_cell.length_c   1.000
_cell.angle_alpha   90.00
_cell.angle_beta   90.00
_cell.angle_gamma   90.00
#
_symmetry.space_group_name_H-M   'P 1'
#
loop_
_entity.id
_entity.type
_entity.pdbx_description
1 polymer ?
#
loop_
_entity_poly.entity_id
_entity_poly.type
_entity_poly.pdbx_seq_one_letter_code
_entity_poly.pdbx_strand_id
1 'polypeptide(L)'
;MTEKVEVNDIYYKDKVKALGRIIREGGLVAFPTETVYGLGGNALDAGAAKKIYAAKGRPSDNPLIVHVADPSEVEKYAAEVSPLARRLMDTFWPGPLTIVFPKKDCIPMETSGGLSTIAIRCPRSEATRALIRAAGVPIAGPSANISTRPSPTTADDVLHDMNGRIAAVIDGGPCQIGLESTVVGIEGGEIVIYRPGGTTKEALSAIAPTTVDSALAKDGAHPKAPGMKYRHYAPSAPLTVYTGEAGKVAEEIFSFAEKTDKKYGFFVSEETAALLPKELPVFVWGHREDKESFAHNLFSGLLYFNRHPVDAIIGEGTDTAGLGLAIMNRLTKASGYHIVVEKR
;
A
#
# COMPACT_ATOMS: atom_id res chain seq x y z
N MET A 1 4.16 13.72 -21.46
CA MET A 1 4.61 14.03 -20.08
C MET A 1 3.37 13.94 -19.19
N THR A 2 3.47 13.36 -18.00
CA THR A 2 2.34 13.25 -17.05
C THR A 2 2.11 14.60 -16.38
N GLU A 3 0.86 15.09 -16.34
CA GLU A 3 0.51 16.35 -15.67
C GLU A 3 0.50 16.14 -14.14
N LYS A 4 1.08 17.08 -13.37
CA LYS A 4 0.94 17.16 -11.91
C LYS A 4 -0.10 18.21 -11.56
N VAL A 5 -1.16 17.83 -10.87
CA VAL A 5 -2.30 18.69 -10.50
C VAL A 5 -2.35 18.85 -8.98
N GLU A 6 -2.05 20.02 -8.46
CA GLU A 6 -2.07 20.31 -7.04
C GLU A 6 -3.48 20.60 -6.53
N VAL A 7 -3.85 20.09 -5.36
CA VAL A 7 -5.18 20.30 -4.75
C VAL A 7 -5.45 21.74 -4.35
N ASN A 8 -4.41 22.56 -4.17
CA ASN A 8 -4.49 24.00 -3.82
C ASN A 8 -4.53 24.90 -5.06
N ASP A 9 -4.44 24.33 -6.27
CA ASP A 9 -4.57 25.12 -7.51
C ASP A 9 -5.95 25.79 -7.56
N ILE A 10 -6.00 27.08 -7.92
CA ILE A 10 -7.25 27.85 -8.06
C ILE A 10 -8.20 27.25 -9.11
N TYR A 11 -7.65 26.52 -10.09
CA TYR A 11 -8.40 25.81 -11.15
C TYR A 11 -8.64 24.33 -10.81
N TYR A 12 -8.36 23.88 -9.60
CA TYR A 12 -8.44 22.47 -9.20
C TYR A 12 -9.79 21.84 -9.52
N LYS A 13 -10.91 22.54 -9.25
CA LYS A 13 -12.25 22.01 -9.51
C LYS A 13 -12.49 21.69 -10.99
N ASP A 14 -12.00 22.53 -11.91
CA ASP A 14 -12.16 22.30 -13.34
C ASP A 14 -11.17 21.22 -13.83
N LYS A 15 -9.96 21.18 -13.31
CA LYS A 15 -8.99 20.12 -13.58
C LYS A 15 -9.53 18.75 -13.14
N VAL A 16 -10.11 18.63 -11.95
CA VAL A 16 -10.71 17.38 -11.46
C VAL A 16 -11.84 16.89 -12.37
N LYS A 17 -12.68 17.79 -12.91
CA LYS A 17 -13.71 17.42 -13.91
C LYS A 17 -13.08 16.86 -15.19
N ALA A 18 -12.01 17.48 -15.68
CA ALA A 18 -11.28 17.00 -16.85
C ALA A 18 -10.63 15.62 -16.59
N LEU A 19 -10.01 15.43 -15.41
CA LEU A 19 -9.43 14.15 -15.00
C LEU A 19 -10.49 13.06 -14.83
N GLY A 20 -11.67 13.40 -14.28
CA GLY A 20 -12.82 12.50 -14.19
C GLY A 20 -13.28 12.02 -15.57
N ARG A 21 -13.28 12.91 -16.58
CA ARG A 21 -13.58 12.54 -17.97
C ARG A 21 -12.54 11.55 -18.51
N ILE A 22 -11.25 11.82 -18.28
CA ILE A 22 -10.15 10.92 -18.68
C ILE A 22 -10.36 9.50 -18.10
N ILE A 23 -10.69 9.39 -16.81
CA ILE A 23 -11.01 8.10 -16.17
C ILE A 23 -12.21 7.43 -16.84
N ARG A 24 -13.30 8.15 -17.05
CA ARG A 24 -14.54 7.65 -17.66
C ARG A 24 -14.28 7.10 -19.08
N GLU A 25 -13.42 7.74 -19.84
CA GLU A 25 -13.02 7.37 -21.20
C GLU A 25 -11.92 6.32 -21.24
N GLY A 26 -11.59 5.68 -20.09
CA GLY A 26 -10.63 4.59 -19.99
C GLY A 26 -9.16 5.01 -19.97
N GLY A 27 -8.87 6.30 -19.65
CA GLY A 27 -7.52 6.78 -19.34
C GLY A 27 -7.12 6.50 -17.90
N LEU A 28 -5.87 6.79 -17.55
CA LEU A 28 -5.30 6.54 -16.23
C LEU A 28 -4.89 7.84 -15.53
N VAL A 29 -5.27 7.98 -14.26
CA VAL A 29 -4.91 9.10 -13.39
C VAL A 29 -4.46 8.56 -12.03
N ALA A 30 -3.31 9.00 -11.52
CA ALA A 30 -2.91 8.67 -10.15
C ALA A 30 -3.56 9.64 -9.15
N PHE A 31 -3.88 9.13 -7.97
CA PHE A 31 -4.63 9.85 -6.95
C PHE A 31 -4.09 9.62 -5.54
N PRO A 32 -4.15 10.65 -4.65
CA PRO A 32 -3.68 10.56 -3.28
C PRO A 32 -4.69 9.82 -2.41
N THR A 33 -4.21 9.01 -1.47
CA THR A 33 -5.05 8.50 -0.37
C THR A 33 -4.33 8.72 0.96
N GLU A 34 -5.02 8.47 2.08
CA GLU A 34 -4.39 8.48 3.39
C GLU A 34 -3.36 7.34 3.58
N THR A 35 -3.42 6.31 2.73
CA THR A 35 -2.57 5.12 2.78
C THR A 35 -1.34 5.25 1.86
N VAL A 36 -1.52 5.09 0.57
CA VAL A 36 -0.52 5.25 -0.49
C VAL A 36 -1.20 5.86 -1.72
N TYR A 37 -0.43 6.40 -2.66
CA TYR A 37 -0.99 6.85 -3.94
C TYR A 37 -1.50 5.67 -4.76
N GLY A 38 -2.71 5.80 -5.33
CA GLY A 38 -3.34 4.82 -6.20
C GLY A 38 -3.20 5.18 -7.68
N LEU A 39 -3.11 4.16 -8.55
CA LEU A 39 -3.18 4.31 -10.00
C LEU A 39 -4.59 3.98 -10.48
N GLY A 40 -5.35 4.99 -10.89
CA GLY A 40 -6.78 4.89 -11.18
C GLY A 40 -7.14 4.68 -12.65
N GLY A 41 -8.10 3.81 -12.87
CA GLY A 41 -8.83 3.64 -14.12
C GLY A 41 -10.30 3.29 -13.84
N ASN A 42 -11.16 3.38 -14.87
CA ASN A 42 -12.58 3.01 -14.76
C ASN A 42 -12.72 1.53 -14.36
N ALA A 43 -13.28 1.25 -13.18
CA ALA A 43 -13.43 -0.11 -12.67
C ALA A 43 -14.43 -0.96 -13.46
N LEU A 44 -15.31 -0.32 -14.25
CA LEU A 44 -16.33 -0.97 -15.09
C LEU A 44 -15.84 -1.24 -16.52
N ASP A 45 -14.60 -0.84 -16.83
CA ASP A 45 -14.01 -0.99 -18.16
C ASP A 45 -12.84 -1.99 -18.14
N ALA A 46 -13.04 -3.13 -18.79
CA ALA A 46 -11.99 -4.15 -18.96
C ALA A 46 -10.73 -3.60 -19.65
N GLY A 47 -10.90 -2.64 -20.59
CA GLY A 47 -9.78 -1.98 -21.27
C GLY A 47 -8.97 -1.11 -20.33
N ALA A 48 -9.62 -0.37 -19.43
CA ALA A 48 -8.93 0.42 -18.41
C ALA A 48 -8.16 -0.48 -17.42
N ALA A 49 -8.75 -1.60 -16.99
CA ALA A 49 -8.06 -2.57 -16.14
C ALA A 49 -6.79 -3.11 -16.82
N LYS A 50 -6.85 -3.49 -18.11
CA LYS A 50 -5.68 -3.93 -18.90
C LYS A 50 -4.60 -2.84 -18.99
N LYS A 51 -4.99 -1.57 -19.16
CA LYS A 51 -4.03 -0.45 -19.15
C LYS A 51 -3.34 -0.28 -17.79
N ILE A 52 -4.05 -0.46 -16.66
CA ILE A 52 -3.46 -0.44 -15.32
C ILE A 52 -2.37 -1.53 -15.20
N TYR A 53 -2.69 -2.76 -15.58
CA TYR A 53 -1.72 -3.87 -15.56
C TYR A 53 -0.51 -3.59 -16.44
N ALA A 54 -0.72 -3.09 -17.66
CA ALA A 54 0.35 -2.75 -18.60
C ALA A 54 1.24 -1.61 -18.08
N ALA A 55 0.66 -0.52 -17.56
CA ALA A 55 1.41 0.62 -17.05
C ALA A 55 2.34 0.24 -15.88
N LYS A 56 1.91 -0.72 -15.04
CA LYS A 56 2.67 -1.21 -13.89
C LYS A 56 3.60 -2.38 -14.21
N GLY A 57 3.42 -3.08 -15.31
CA GLY A 57 4.01 -4.42 -15.49
C GLY A 57 3.49 -5.43 -14.45
N ARG A 58 2.20 -5.30 -14.04
CA ARG A 58 1.56 -6.13 -13.03
C ARG A 58 0.94 -7.38 -13.65
N PRO A 59 1.07 -8.57 -13.04
CA PRO A 59 0.32 -9.75 -13.48
C PRO A 59 -1.19 -9.53 -13.39
N SER A 60 -1.94 -9.95 -14.42
CA SER A 60 -3.38 -9.72 -14.54
C SER A 60 -4.24 -10.61 -13.62
N ASP A 61 -3.66 -11.66 -13.03
CA ASP A 61 -4.29 -12.51 -12.01
C ASP A 61 -4.26 -11.92 -10.58
N ASN A 62 -3.65 -10.73 -10.42
CA ASN A 62 -3.59 -10.03 -9.14
C ASN A 62 -4.67 -8.95 -9.11
N PRO A 63 -5.83 -9.17 -8.42
CA PRO A 63 -7.01 -8.33 -8.53
C PRO A 63 -6.75 -6.86 -8.13
N LEU A 64 -7.63 -5.97 -8.56
CA LEU A 64 -7.60 -4.54 -8.26
C LEU A 64 -8.57 -4.23 -7.11
N ILE A 65 -8.29 -3.14 -6.36
CA ILE A 65 -9.23 -2.59 -5.38
C ILE A 65 -10.10 -1.55 -6.10
N VAL A 66 -11.41 -1.65 -5.94
CA VAL A 66 -12.38 -0.67 -6.43
C VAL A 66 -12.62 0.39 -5.36
N HIS A 67 -12.45 1.65 -5.73
CA HIS A 67 -12.67 2.79 -4.85
C HIS A 67 -14.01 3.46 -5.19
N VAL A 68 -14.81 3.72 -4.14
CA VAL A 68 -16.09 4.42 -4.20
C VAL A 68 -16.00 5.77 -3.48
N ALA A 69 -16.81 6.75 -3.90
CA ALA A 69 -16.82 8.06 -3.26
C ALA A 69 -17.65 8.09 -1.98
N ASP A 70 -18.62 7.17 -1.86
CA ASP A 70 -19.53 7.07 -0.73
C ASP A 70 -19.81 5.60 -0.38
N PRO A 71 -19.88 5.22 0.93
CA PRO A 71 -20.19 3.85 1.32
C PRO A 71 -21.50 3.30 0.75
N SER A 72 -22.51 4.13 0.52
CA SER A 72 -23.79 3.73 -0.08
C SER A 72 -23.69 3.20 -1.51
N GLU A 73 -22.58 3.50 -2.22
CA GLU A 73 -22.36 3.03 -3.58
C GLU A 73 -22.00 1.54 -3.67
N VAL A 74 -21.59 0.92 -2.55
CA VAL A 74 -21.14 -0.49 -2.51
C VAL A 74 -22.19 -1.44 -3.08
N GLU A 75 -23.45 -1.22 -2.78
CA GLU A 75 -24.56 -2.06 -3.25
C GLU A 75 -24.74 -2.04 -4.77
N LYS A 76 -24.16 -1.07 -5.48
CA LYS A 76 -24.15 -1.05 -6.94
C LYS A 76 -23.22 -2.14 -7.51
N TYR A 77 -22.17 -2.54 -6.76
CA TYR A 77 -21.06 -3.39 -7.23
C TYR A 77 -20.93 -4.71 -6.49
N ALA A 78 -21.32 -4.76 -5.22
CA ALA A 78 -21.40 -5.97 -4.39
C ALA A 78 -22.73 -6.67 -4.58
N ALA A 79 -22.72 -7.98 -4.79
CA ALA A 79 -23.94 -8.78 -4.91
C ALA A 79 -24.64 -8.95 -3.56
N GLU A 80 -23.86 -8.96 -2.46
CA GLU A 80 -24.35 -9.08 -1.11
C GLU A 80 -23.51 -8.23 -0.16
N VAL A 81 -24.16 -7.57 0.80
CA VAL A 81 -23.50 -6.82 1.90
C VAL A 81 -24.05 -7.34 3.23
N SER A 82 -23.27 -8.19 3.89
CA SER A 82 -23.69 -8.79 5.17
C SER A 82 -23.81 -7.74 6.29
N PRO A 83 -24.57 -8.03 7.38
CA PRO A 83 -24.64 -7.13 8.54
C PRO A 83 -23.27 -6.80 9.15
N LEU A 84 -22.34 -7.77 9.17
CA LEU A 84 -20.98 -7.53 9.66
C LEU A 84 -20.21 -6.60 8.74
N ALA A 85 -20.36 -6.75 7.41
CA ALA A 85 -19.76 -5.82 6.45
C ALA A 85 -20.28 -4.39 6.64
N ARG A 86 -21.57 -4.20 6.89
CA ARG A 86 -22.13 -2.87 7.20
C ARG A 86 -21.52 -2.27 8.45
N ARG A 87 -21.41 -3.05 9.54
CA ARG A 87 -20.77 -2.58 10.78
C ARG A 87 -19.32 -2.16 10.54
N LEU A 88 -18.57 -2.90 9.73
CA LEU A 88 -17.19 -2.55 9.35
C LEU A 88 -17.14 -1.26 8.52
N MET A 89 -18.05 -1.09 7.55
CA MET A 89 -18.17 0.13 6.75
C MET A 89 -18.51 1.33 7.64
N ASP A 90 -19.51 1.21 8.50
CA ASP A 90 -19.97 2.29 9.40
C ASP A 90 -18.86 2.73 10.38
N THR A 91 -17.99 1.79 10.78
CA THR A 91 -16.91 2.07 11.74
C THR A 91 -15.66 2.64 11.07
N PHE A 92 -15.27 2.12 9.91
CA PHE A 92 -13.95 2.37 9.33
C PHE A 92 -13.96 3.13 8.00
N TRP A 93 -15.11 3.41 7.40
CA TRP A 93 -15.19 4.18 6.17
C TRP A 93 -15.82 5.57 6.38
N PRO A 94 -15.27 6.57 5.70
CA PRO A 94 -14.11 6.57 4.81
C PRO A 94 -12.80 6.31 5.56
N GLY A 95 -11.96 5.38 5.03
CA GLY A 95 -10.73 5.03 5.74
C GLY A 95 -9.89 3.89 5.14
N PRO A 96 -8.88 3.42 5.92
CA PRO A 96 -7.86 2.50 5.43
C PRO A 96 -8.28 1.02 5.51
N LEU A 97 -9.57 0.71 5.40
CA LEU A 97 -10.12 -0.65 5.34
C LEU A 97 -10.64 -0.94 3.93
N THR A 98 -10.29 -2.09 3.41
CA THR A 98 -10.83 -2.67 2.17
C THR A 98 -11.57 -3.95 2.51
N ILE A 99 -12.79 -4.11 2.03
CA ILE A 99 -13.62 -5.29 2.29
C ILE A 99 -13.83 -6.04 0.97
N VAL A 100 -13.71 -7.36 1.02
CA VAL A 100 -13.96 -8.26 -0.12
C VAL A 100 -15.42 -8.70 -0.11
N PHE A 101 -16.09 -8.53 -1.25
CA PHE A 101 -17.50 -8.87 -1.46
C PHE A 101 -17.66 -9.81 -2.65
N PRO A 102 -18.72 -10.63 -2.70
CA PRO A 102 -19.18 -11.22 -3.94
C PRO A 102 -19.48 -10.11 -4.95
N LYS A 103 -18.94 -10.21 -6.19
CA LYS A 103 -19.11 -9.16 -7.19
C LYS A 103 -20.42 -9.30 -7.96
N LYS A 104 -20.95 -8.15 -8.46
CA LYS A 104 -21.97 -8.13 -9.50
C LYS A 104 -21.33 -8.24 -10.90
N ASP A 105 -22.13 -8.61 -11.87
CA ASP A 105 -21.70 -8.82 -13.28
C ASP A 105 -21.22 -7.54 -13.97
N CYS A 106 -21.61 -6.35 -13.47
CA CYS A 106 -21.10 -5.07 -13.97
C CYS A 106 -19.60 -4.86 -13.75
N ILE A 107 -18.96 -5.64 -12.86
CA ILE A 107 -17.51 -5.62 -12.66
C ILE A 107 -16.85 -6.64 -13.61
N PRO A 108 -16.00 -6.19 -14.55
CA PRO A 108 -15.30 -7.08 -15.47
C PRO A 108 -14.37 -8.06 -14.74
N MET A 109 -14.15 -9.23 -15.35
CA MET A 109 -13.22 -10.22 -14.82
C MET A 109 -11.79 -9.70 -14.75
N GLU A 110 -11.41 -8.81 -15.67
CA GLU A 110 -10.11 -8.15 -15.67
C GLU A 110 -9.91 -7.30 -14.40
N THR A 111 -10.94 -6.61 -13.93
CA THR A 111 -10.87 -5.81 -12.69
C THR A 111 -10.74 -6.71 -11.45
N SER A 112 -11.44 -7.84 -11.44
CA SER A 112 -11.40 -8.80 -10.32
C SER A 112 -10.25 -9.80 -10.41
N GLY A 113 -9.38 -9.73 -11.44
CA GLY A 113 -8.30 -10.70 -11.63
C GLY A 113 -8.80 -12.14 -11.86
N GLY A 114 -9.98 -12.28 -12.46
CA GLY A 114 -10.63 -13.58 -12.69
C GLY A 114 -11.43 -14.14 -11.51
N LEU A 115 -11.54 -13.40 -10.39
CA LEU A 115 -12.28 -13.87 -9.21
C LEU A 115 -13.77 -13.53 -9.29
N SER A 116 -14.60 -14.33 -8.58
CA SER A 116 -16.02 -14.07 -8.35
C SER A 116 -16.27 -13.01 -7.26
N THR A 117 -15.19 -12.48 -6.66
CA THR A 117 -15.23 -11.48 -5.61
C THR A 117 -14.55 -10.19 -6.07
N ILE A 118 -14.85 -9.09 -5.38
CA ILE A 118 -14.23 -7.79 -5.58
C ILE A 118 -13.88 -7.12 -4.26
N ALA A 119 -12.71 -6.52 -4.18
CA ALA A 119 -12.27 -5.72 -3.05
C ALA A 119 -12.73 -4.28 -3.24
N ILE A 120 -13.49 -3.73 -2.29
CA ILE A 120 -14.02 -2.34 -2.35
C ILE A 120 -13.51 -1.55 -1.15
N ARG A 121 -13.26 -0.26 -1.38
CA ARG A 121 -12.84 0.70 -0.37
C ARG A 121 -13.45 2.08 -0.61
N CYS A 122 -13.85 2.76 0.47
CA CYS A 122 -14.12 4.19 0.46
C CYS A 122 -12.93 4.91 1.13
N PRO A 123 -12.02 5.57 0.37
CA PRO A 123 -10.83 6.23 0.94
C PRO A 123 -11.21 7.51 1.67
N ARG A 124 -10.40 7.90 2.67
CA ARG A 124 -10.62 9.14 3.43
C ARG A 124 -10.34 10.40 2.59
N SER A 125 -9.43 10.32 1.64
CA SER A 125 -9.00 11.45 0.79
C SER A 125 -10.17 12.08 0.04
N GLU A 126 -10.48 13.34 0.35
CA GLU A 126 -11.54 14.08 -0.35
C GLU A 126 -11.17 14.36 -1.82
N ALA A 127 -9.87 14.56 -2.13
CA ALA A 127 -9.41 14.72 -3.50
C ALA A 127 -9.74 13.50 -4.36
N THR A 128 -9.56 12.29 -3.81
CA THR A 128 -9.90 11.02 -4.47
C THR A 128 -11.41 10.87 -4.62
N ARG A 129 -12.18 11.14 -3.58
CA ARG A 129 -13.64 11.05 -3.65
C ARG A 129 -14.22 12.07 -4.65
N ALA A 130 -13.63 13.27 -4.72
CA ALA A 130 -14.00 14.26 -5.74
C ALA A 130 -13.70 13.77 -7.16
N LEU A 131 -12.55 13.11 -7.38
CA LEU A 131 -12.21 12.49 -8.67
C LEU A 131 -13.23 11.40 -9.05
N ILE A 132 -13.60 10.52 -8.11
CA ILE A 132 -14.59 9.45 -8.33
C ILE A 132 -15.96 10.07 -8.71
N ARG A 133 -16.42 11.10 -7.96
CA ARG A 133 -17.67 11.82 -8.28
C ARG A 133 -17.61 12.46 -9.67
N ALA A 134 -16.49 13.11 -10.01
CA ALA A 134 -16.30 13.73 -11.31
C ALA A 134 -16.24 12.70 -12.46
N ALA A 135 -15.68 11.52 -12.22
CA ALA A 135 -15.68 10.41 -13.16
C ALA A 135 -17.10 9.84 -13.36
N GLY A 136 -17.95 9.85 -12.33
CA GLY A 136 -19.27 9.23 -12.35
C GLY A 136 -19.25 7.70 -12.45
N VAL A 137 -18.08 7.10 -12.21
CA VAL A 137 -17.83 5.65 -12.19
C VAL A 137 -16.87 5.32 -11.04
N PRO A 138 -16.92 4.09 -10.50
CA PRO A 138 -15.95 3.67 -9.48
C PRO A 138 -14.55 3.53 -10.11
N ILE A 139 -13.52 3.74 -9.31
CA ILE A 139 -12.13 3.74 -9.80
C ILE A 139 -11.42 2.49 -9.30
N ALA A 140 -10.98 1.62 -10.21
CA ALA A 140 -10.06 0.54 -9.90
C ALA A 140 -8.65 1.12 -9.71
N GLY A 141 -8.00 0.80 -8.58
CA GLY A 141 -6.68 1.37 -8.28
C GLY A 141 -5.82 0.49 -7.38
N PRO A 142 -4.72 -0.09 -7.91
CA PRO A 142 -3.59 -0.55 -7.10
C PRO A 142 -2.71 0.65 -6.73
N SER A 143 -1.63 0.45 -5.95
CA SER A 143 -0.61 1.49 -5.72
C SER A 143 0.01 1.98 -7.04
N ALA A 144 0.41 3.26 -7.11
CA ALA A 144 0.85 3.92 -8.35
C ALA A 144 2.36 3.78 -8.62
N ASN A 145 2.93 2.57 -8.44
CA ASN A 145 4.34 2.23 -8.70
C ASN A 145 4.46 1.15 -9.78
N ILE A 146 5.64 1.02 -10.37
CA ILE A 146 5.99 -0.19 -11.14
C ILE A 146 5.91 -1.41 -10.21
N SER A 147 5.36 -2.51 -10.70
CA SER A 147 5.17 -3.74 -9.93
C SER A 147 6.49 -4.18 -9.27
N THR A 148 6.41 -4.73 -8.07
CA THR A 148 7.51 -5.15 -7.20
C THR A 148 8.26 -4.05 -6.44
N ARG A 149 8.22 -2.79 -6.87
CA ARG A 149 8.86 -1.66 -6.18
C ARG A 149 8.07 -1.21 -4.94
N PRO A 150 8.67 -0.40 -4.03
CA PRO A 150 7.95 0.21 -2.92
C PRO A 150 6.77 1.06 -3.39
N SER A 151 5.71 1.12 -2.58
CA SER A 151 4.52 1.91 -2.91
C SER A 151 4.80 3.41 -2.75
N PRO A 152 4.30 4.29 -3.65
CA PRO A 152 4.53 5.73 -3.57
C PRO A 152 3.68 6.36 -2.47
N THR A 153 4.28 7.26 -1.70
CA THR A 153 3.63 8.03 -0.64
C THR A 153 3.54 9.52 -0.94
N THR A 154 4.15 9.94 -2.04
CA THR A 154 4.10 11.31 -2.58
C THR A 154 3.80 11.31 -4.08
N ALA A 155 3.35 12.45 -4.63
CA ALA A 155 3.17 12.60 -6.07
C ALA A 155 4.49 12.49 -6.84
N ASP A 156 5.60 12.92 -6.25
CA ASP A 156 6.92 12.82 -6.88
C ASP A 156 7.41 11.37 -6.96
N ASP A 157 7.06 10.52 -5.99
CA ASP A 157 7.32 9.07 -6.09
C ASP A 157 6.51 8.45 -7.23
N VAL A 158 5.26 8.89 -7.42
CA VAL A 158 4.44 8.46 -8.56
C VAL A 158 5.08 8.88 -9.88
N LEU A 159 5.50 10.13 -10.01
CA LEU A 159 6.14 10.63 -11.23
C LEU A 159 7.45 9.91 -11.55
N HIS A 160 8.21 9.50 -10.53
CA HIS A 160 9.42 8.72 -10.74
C HIS A 160 9.15 7.42 -11.52
N ASP A 161 8.03 6.73 -11.24
CA ASP A 161 7.71 5.43 -11.85
C ASP A 161 6.75 5.54 -13.06
N MET A 162 5.83 6.51 -13.03
CA MET A 162 4.68 6.57 -13.94
C MET A 162 4.73 7.73 -14.95
N ASN A 163 5.75 8.57 -14.93
CA ASN A 163 5.87 9.68 -15.89
C ASN A 163 5.84 9.19 -17.34
N GLY A 164 5.00 9.76 -18.16
CA GLY A 164 4.78 9.37 -19.55
C GLY A 164 3.92 8.12 -19.75
N ARG A 165 3.50 7.43 -18.68
CA ARG A 165 2.65 6.22 -18.73
C ARG A 165 1.19 6.49 -18.42
N ILE A 166 0.91 7.61 -17.74
CA ILE A 166 -0.42 8.02 -17.29
C ILE A 166 -0.68 9.48 -17.64
N ALA A 167 -1.94 9.88 -17.67
CA ALA A 167 -2.32 11.24 -18.05
C ALA A 167 -1.91 12.28 -17.00
N ALA A 168 -2.20 12.00 -15.72
CA ALA A 168 -1.93 12.93 -14.64
C ALA A 168 -1.75 12.24 -13.29
N VAL A 169 -1.18 12.99 -12.33
CA VAL A 169 -1.22 12.68 -10.90
C VAL A 169 -1.83 13.88 -10.14
N ILE A 170 -2.79 13.61 -9.26
CA ILE A 170 -3.31 14.61 -8.31
C ILE A 170 -2.35 14.63 -7.12
N ASP A 171 -1.73 15.78 -6.85
CA ASP A 171 -0.88 15.99 -5.69
C ASP A 171 -1.72 16.47 -4.50
N GLY A 172 -1.97 15.57 -3.56
CA GLY A 172 -2.63 15.84 -2.28
C GLY A 172 -1.67 15.92 -1.09
N GLY A 173 -0.38 16.04 -1.36
CA GLY A 173 0.67 15.98 -0.35
C GLY A 173 1.05 14.54 0.06
N PRO A 174 1.90 14.37 1.08
CA PRO A 174 2.33 13.08 1.60
C PRO A 174 1.16 12.29 2.19
N CYS A 175 1.17 10.98 2.02
CA CYS A 175 0.20 10.08 2.65
C CYS A 175 0.39 10.05 4.17
N GLN A 176 -0.71 10.09 4.94
CA GLN A 176 -0.65 10.16 6.40
C GLN A 176 -0.19 8.85 7.05
N ILE A 177 -0.66 7.69 6.53
CA ILE A 177 -0.39 6.37 7.12
C ILE A 177 0.89 5.75 6.53
N GLY A 178 1.12 5.91 5.22
CA GLY A 178 2.31 5.38 4.54
C GLY A 178 2.28 3.88 4.24
N LEU A 179 1.26 3.14 4.69
CA LEU A 179 1.03 1.73 4.38
C LEU A 179 -0.30 1.57 3.64
N GLU A 180 -0.46 0.51 2.87
CA GLU A 180 -1.72 0.21 2.20
C GLU A 180 -2.84 -0.13 3.18
N SER A 181 -4.07 -0.09 2.69
CA SER A 181 -5.26 -0.50 3.43
C SER A 181 -5.18 -1.95 3.91
N THR A 182 -5.76 -2.23 5.06
CA THR A 182 -6.06 -3.60 5.48
C THR A 182 -7.11 -4.19 4.54
N VAL A 183 -6.92 -5.42 4.09
CA VAL A 183 -7.88 -6.13 3.24
C VAL A 183 -8.46 -7.28 4.04
N VAL A 184 -9.79 -7.30 4.17
CA VAL A 184 -10.50 -8.33 4.92
C VAL A 184 -11.57 -9.02 4.08
N GLY A 185 -11.79 -10.29 4.36
CA GLY A 185 -13.00 -11.03 3.99
C GLY A 185 -13.85 -11.32 5.22
N ILE A 186 -15.08 -11.76 4.99
CA ILE A 186 -15.97 -12.27 6.02
C ILE A 186 -16.25 -13.73 5.68
N GLU A 187 -15.80 -14.64 6.53
CA GLU A 187 -15.94 -16.08 6.36
C GLU A 187 -16.60 -16.66 7.63
N GLY A 188 -17.74 -17.33 7.50
CA GLY A 188 -18.42 -17.95 8.65
C GLY A 188 -18.85 -16.99 9.77
N GLY A 189 -19.02 -15.69 9.47
CA GLY A 189 -19.35 -14.66 10.47
C GLY A 189 -18.14 -14.08 11.19
N GLU A 190 -16.91 -14.46 10.82
CA GLU A 190 -15.65 -13.95 11.36
C GLU A 190 -14.95 -13.06 10.33
N ILE A 191 -14.07 -12.16 10.81
CA ILE A 191 -13.22 -11.32 9.97
C ILE A 191 -11.91 -12.07 9.68
N VAL A 192 -11.57 -12.23 8.40
CA VAL A 192 -10.30 -12.83 7.98
C VAL A 192 -9.45 -11.76 7.31
N ILE A 193 -8.29 -11.45 7.89
CA ILE A 193 -7.34 -10.49 7.32
C ILE A 193 -6.53 -11.17 6.22
N TYR A 194 -6.77 -10.79 4.97
CA TYR A 194 -6.00 -11.23 3.80
C TYR A 194 -4.72 -10.41 3.58
N ARG A 195 -4.71 -9.15 4.04
CA ARG A 195 -3.54 -8.28 4.03
C ARG A 195 -3.61 -7.31 5.20
N PRO A 196 -2.70 -7.37 6.17
CA PRO A 196 -2.63 -6.36 7.23
C PRO A 196 -2.24 -4.99 6.63
N GLY A 197 -2.74 -3.90 7.23
CA GLY A 197 -2.52 -2.53 6.76
C GLY A 197 -2.94 -1.50 7.80
N GLY A 198 -3.41 -0.34 7.34
CA GLY A 198 -3.71 0.81 8.20
C GLY A 198 -4.81 0.62 9.25
N THR A 199 -5.70 -0.38 9.08
CA THR A 199 -6.64 -0.79 10.16
C THR A 199 -6.06 -2.00 10.87
N THR A 200 -5.79 -1.90 12.18
CA THR A 200 -5.11 -2.95 12.93
C THR A 200 -6.01 -4.14 13.23
N LYS A 201 -5.40 -5.30 13.52
CA LYS A 201 -6.13 -6.51 13.93
C LYS A 201 -6.93 -6.28 15.21
N GLU A 202 -6.36 -5.54 16.15
CA GLU A 202 -6.99 -5.21 17.44
C GLU A 202 -8.26 -4.38 17.22
N ALA A 203 -8.22 -3.37 16.34
CA ALA A 203 -9.39 -2.56 16.00
C ALA A 203 -10.50 -3.40 15.34
N LEU A 204 -10.15 -4.33 14.46
CA LEU A 204 -11.11 -5.27 13.85
C LEU A 204 -11.67 -6.25 14.88
N SER A 205 -10.84 -6.76 15.77
CA SER A 205 -11.23 -7.70 16.84
C SER A 205 -12.22 -7.10 17.84
N ALA A 206 -12.25 -5.78 17.98
CA ALA A 206 -13.28 -5.07 18.77
C ALA A 206 -14.69 -5.14 18.13
N ILE A 207 -14.79 -5.46 16.83
CA ILE A 207 -16.06 -5.56 16.11
C ILE A 207 -16.56 -7.01 16.06
N ALA A 208 -15.66 -7.97 15.74
CA ALA A 208 -15.99 -9.40 15.64
C ALA A 208 -14.71 -10.25 15.76
N PRO A 209 -14.82 -11.57 16.01
CA PRO A 209 -13.68 -12.47 15.97
C PRO A 209 -12.87 -12.29 14.70
N THR A 210 -11.53 -12.12 14.84
CA THR A 210 -10.65 -11.75 13.74
C THR A 210 -9.44 -12.66 13.69
N THR A 211 -9.22 -13.27 12.55
CA THR A 211 -8.06 -14.11 12.26
C THR A 211 -7.22 -13.53 11.12
N VAL A 212 -6.00 -14.02 10.98
CA VAL A 212 -5.10 -13.67 9.86
C VAL A 212 -5.01 -14.89 8.95
N ASP A 213 -5.22 -14.70 7.64
CA ASP A 213 -5.17 -15.81 6.68
C ASP A 213 -3.79 -16.47 6.70
N SER A 214 -3.76 -17.79 6.87
CA SER A 214 -2.53 -18.57 6.93
C SER A 214 -1.70 -18.54 5.63
N ALA A 215 -2.31 -18.18 4.50
CA ALA A 215 -1.63 -18.02 3.22
C ALA A 215 -0.71 -16.79 3.19
N LEU A 216 -0.83 -15.84 4.14
CA LEU A 216 0.11 -14.73 4.27
C LEU A 216 1.54 -15.16 4.61
N ALA A 217 1.70 -16.32 5.22
CA ALA A 217 2.99 -16.91 5.59
C ALA A 217 3.56 -17.84 4.51
N LYS A 218 2.84 -18.09 3.41
CA LYS A 218 3.23 -19.06 2.37
C LYS A 218 3.32 -18.40 0.99
N ASP A 219 4.45 -18.56 0.31
CA ASP A 219 4.57 -18.23 -1.11
C ASP A 219 3.74 -19.19 -1.99
N GLY A 220 3.05 -18.65 -3.01
CA GLY A 220 2.43 -19.46 -4.06
C GLY A 220 0.95 -19.77 -3.92
N ALA A 221 0.25 -19.32 -2.87
CA ALA A 221 -1.20 -19.48 -2.78
C ALA A 221 -1.95 -18.65 -3.84
N HIS A 222 -3.10 -19.16 -4.33
CA HIS A 222 -3.99 -18.35 -5.21
C HIS A 222 -4.46 -17.11 -4.43
N PRO A 223 -4.25 -15.88 -4.98
CA PRO A 223 -4.57 -14.67 -4.25
C PRO A 223 -6.08 -14.50 -4.09
N LYS A 224 -6.60 -14.56 -2.87
CA LYS A 224 -7.98 -14.18 -2.54
C LYS A 224 -8.17 -12.66 -2.59
N ALA A 225 -7.08 -11.89 -2.54
CA ALA A 225 -7.09 -10.44 -2.44
C ALA A 225 -5.78 -9.81 -2.98
N PRO A 226 -5.78 -8.50 -3.29
CA PRO A 226 -4.59 -7.79 -3.76
C PRO A 226 -3.40 -7.86 -2.78
N GLY A 227 -2.18 -8.14 -3.30
CA GLY A 227 -0.94 -8.10 -2.53
C GLY A 227 -0.61 -9.36 -1.71
N MET A 228 -1.33 -10.47 -1.92
CA MET A 228 -1.02 -11.75 -1.25
C MET A 228 0.10 -12.52 -1.95
N LYS A 229 0.20 -12.46 -3.29
CA LYS A 229 1.14 -13.21 -4.13
C LYS A 229 2.26 -12.29 -4.62
N TYR A 230 3.41 -12.86 -4.95
CA TYR A 230 4.59 -12.20 -5.52
C TYR A 230 5.48 -11.44 -4.53
N ARG A 231 6.79 -11.34 -4.90
CA ARG A 231 7.73 -10.45 -4.24
C ARG A 231 7.26 -8.99 -4.43
N HIS A 232 7.15 -8.26 -3.34
CA HIS A 232 6.67 -6.88 -3.33
C HIS A 232 7.60 -5.99 -2.52
N TYR A 233 7.56 -4.68 -2.79
CA TYR A 233 8.20 -3.62 -2.00
C TYR A 233 9.73 -3.67 -1.99
N ALA A 234 10.35 -4.41 -2.92
CA ALA A 234 11.79 -4.55 -2.94
C ALA A 234 12.48 -3.23 -3.32
N PRO A 235 13.38 -2.70 -2.48
CA PRO A 235 14.26 -1.62 -2.87
C PRO A 235 15.26 -2.09 -3.93
N SER A 236 16.03 -1.15 -4.52
CA SER A 236 17.03 -1.46 -5.55
C SER A 236 18.20 -2.28 -5.02
N ALA A 237 18.58 -2.09 -3.75
CA ALA A 237 19.61 -2.86 -3.08
C ALA A 237 19.00 -3.98 -2.20
N PRO A 238 19.71 -5.10 -1.99
CA PRO A 238 19.28 -6.15 -1.08
C PRO A 238 19.05 -5.60 0.34
N LEU A 239 17.94 -6.00 0.96
CA LEU A 239 17.58 -5.61 2.34
C LEU A 239 17.68 -6.81 3.26
N THR A 240 18.34 -6.64 4.40
CA THR A 240 18.29 -7.57 5.56
C THR A 240 17.70 -6.83 6.74
N VAL A 241 16.76 -7.43 7.45
CA VAL A 241 16.06 -6.81 8.58
C VAL A 241 16.44 -7.50 9.86
N TYR A 242 16.88 -6.74 10.85
CA TYR A 242 17.19 -7.20 12.21
C TYR A 242 16.06 -6.81 13.17
N THR A 243 15.71 -7.72 14.09
CA THR A 243 14.73 -7.47 15.15
C THR A 243 15.36 -7.79 16.50
N GLY A 244 15.13 -6.95 17.50
CA GLY A 244 15.69 -7.11 18.85
C GLY A 244 15.84 -5.77 19.55
N GLU A 245 16.58 -5.71 20.65
CA GLU A 245 16.92 -4.50 21.38
C GLU A 245 17.83 -3.57 20.55
N ALA A 246 17.65 -2.23 20.67
CA ALA A 246 18.39 -1.24 19.87
C ALA A 246 19.92 -1.40 19.96
N GLY A 247 20.45 -1.62 21.17
CA GLY A 247 21.89 -1.83 21.36
C GLY A 247 22.42 -3.04 20.64
N LYS A 248 21.70 -4.15 20.70
CA LYS A 248 22.10 -5.40 20.02
C LYS A 248 21.93 -5.32 18.51
N VAL A 249 20.87 -4.67 18.04
CA VAL A 249 20.69 -4.38 16.60
C VAL A 249 21.86 -3.55 16.09
N ALA A 250 22.27 -2.51 16.84
CA ALA A 250 23.43 -1.69 16.49
C ALA A 250 24.74 -2.51 16.47
N GLU A 251 24.97 -3.37 17.47
CA GLU A 251 26.16 -4.27 17.53
C GLU A 251 26.23 -5.20 16.34
N GLU A 252 25.11 -5.83 15.95
CA GLU A 252 25.02 -6.72 14.79
C GLU A 252 25.30 -5.95 13.49
N ILE A 253 24.73 -4.74 13.34
CA ILE A 253 24.97 -3.84 12.22
C ILE A 253 26.44 -3.52 12.08
N PHE A 254 27.11 -3.12 13.20
CA PHE A 254 28.54 -2.82 13.22
C PHE A 254 29.38 -4.02 12.83
N SER A 255 29.13 -5.16 13.46
CA SER A 255 29.85 -6.40 13.18
C SER A 255 29.77 -6.80 11.70
N PHE A 256 28.70 -6.41 11.02
CA PHE A 256 28.53 -6.70 9.60
C PHE A 256 29.23 -5.65 8.72
N ALA A 257 29.11 -4.37 9.06
CA ALA A 257 29.69 -3.26 8.27
C ALA A 257 31.22 -3.27 8.27
N GLU A 258 31.86 -3.65 9.38
CA GLU A 258 33.32 -3.72 9.50
C GLU A 258 33.99 -4.85 8.70
N LYS A 259 33.23 -5.88 8.34
CA LYS A 259 33.77 -7.10 7.71
C LYS A 259 33.86 -7.04 6.18
N THR A 260 33.39 -5.97 5.55
CA THR A 260 33.31 -5.89 4.08
C THR A 260 33.57 -4.49 3.56
N ASP A 261 34.11 -4.38 2.34
CA ASP A 261 34.29 -3.10 1.61
C ASP A 261 32.99 -2.55 0.98
N LYS A 262 31.82 -3.11 1.34
CA LYS A 262 30.53 -2.71 0.79
C LYS A 262 30.01 -1.43 1.42
N LYS A 263 29.40 -0.58 0.61
CA LYS A 263 28.67 0.60 1.06
C LYS A 263 27.28 0.19 1.55
N TYR A 264 27.06 0.17 2.88
CA TYR A 264 25.78 -0.11 3.49
C TYR A 264 24.94 1.15 3.70
N GLY A 265 23.61 1.04 3.51
CA GLY A 265 22.61 1.99 3.97
C GLY A 265 21.86 1.42 5.17
N PHE A 266 21.49 2.29 6.12
CA PHE A 266 20.84 1.86 7.36
C PHE A 266 19.45 2.48 7.47
N PHE A 267 18.44 1.62 7.59
CA PHE A 267 17.03 1.97 7.75
C PHE A 267 16.61 1.59 9.17
N VAL A 268 16.74 2.53 10.11
CA VAL A 268 16.72 2.23 11.54
C VAL A 268 15.92 3.28 12.34
N SER A 269 15.64 2.97 13.62
CA SER A 269 15.05 3.89 14.58
C SER A 269 16.02 5.01 15.00
N GLU A 270 15.48 6.05 15.67
CA GLU A 270 16.30 7.11 16.27
C GLU A 270 17.25 6.53 17.33
N GLU A 271 16.78 5.58 18.13
CA GLU A 271 17.57 4.95 19.19
C GLU A 271 18.74 4.16 18.63
N THR A 272 18.52 3.38 17.57
CA THR A 272 19.60 2.66 16.90
C THR A 272 20.52 3.61 16.15
N ALA A 273 19.99 4.63 15.47
CA ALA A 273 20.78 5.64 14.75
C ALA A 273 21.73 6.40 15.67
N ALA A 274 21.31 6.69 16.91
CA ALA A 274 22.14 7.37 17.90
C ALA A 274 23.40 6.58 18.30
N LEU A 275 23.40 5.27 18.08
CA LEU A 275 24.53 4.37 18.35
C LEU A 275 25.45 4.16 17.14
N LEU A 276 25.03 4.63 15.95
CA LEU A 276 25.80 4.48 14.70
C LEU A 276 26.74 5.68 14.46
N PRO A 277 27.87 5.49 13.76
CA PRO A 277 28.71 6.59 13.28
C PRO A 277 27.93 7.56 12.38
N LYS A 278 28.17 8.86 12.55
CA LYS A 278 27.43 9.92 11.87
C LYS A 278 27.68 9.96 10.34
N GLU A 279 28.76 9.37 9.87
CA GLU A 279 29.17 9.35 8.48
C GLU A 279 28.45 8.32 7.63
N LEU A 280 27.70 7.42 8.27
CA LEU A 280 26.98 6.34 7.59
C LEU A 280 25.71 6.88 6.89
N PRO A 281 25.33 6.35 5.73
CA PRO A 281 24.08 6.70 5.05
C PRO A 281 22.89 6.07 5.81
N VAL A 282 22.30 6.86 6.70
CA VAL A 282 21.19 6.44 7.57
C VAL A 282 19.89 7.12 7.12
N PHE A 283 18.81 6.36 7.05
CA PHE A 283 17.44 6.86 7.03
C PHE A 283 16.77 6.48 8.37
N VAL A 284 16.41 7.50 9.13
CA VAL A 284 15.72 7.33 10.41
C VAL A 284 14.21 7.33 10.18
N TRP A 285 13.52 6.26 10.61
CA TRP A 285 12.07 6.17 10.42
C TRP A 285 11.24 6.70 11.60
N GLY A 286 11.85 7.04 12.73
CA GLY A 286 11.22 7.58 13.94
C GLY A 286 11.63 6.84 15.20
N HIS A 287 10.95 7.10 16.31
CA HIS A 287 11.16 6.40 17.58
C HIS A 287 10.62 4.96 17.53
N ARG A 288 11.28 4.03 18.23
CA ARG A 288 10.91 2.60 18.24
C ARG A 288 9.48 2.34 18.72
N GLU A 289 9.04 3.11 19.71
CA GLU A 289 7.68 3.00 20.25
C GLU A 289 6.61 3.62 19.35
N ASP A 290 7.01 4.51 18.41
CA ASP A 290 6.12 5.17 17.47
C ASP A 290 5.98 4.39 16.15
N LYS A 291 5.11 3.37 16.17
CA LYS A 291 4.80 2.58 14.98
C LYS A 291 4.07 3.36 13.90
N GLU A 292 3.43 4.48 14.24
CA GLU A 292 2.79 5.36 13.26
C GLU A 292 3.84 6.07 12.41
N SER A 293 4.89 6.64 13.03
CA SER A 293 6.05 7.17 12.32
C SER A 293 6.74 6.10 11.48
N PHE A 294 6.92 4.88 12.00
CA PHE A 294 7.51 3.80 11.22
C PHE A 294 6.67 3.45 9.99
N ALA A 295 5.36 3.30 10.18
CA ALA A 295 4.44 3.01 9.07
C ALA A 295 4.48 4.13 8.01
N HIS A 296 4.43 5.39 8.44
CA HIS A 296 4.50 6.57 7.59
C HIS A 296 5.79 6.60 6.76
N ASN A 297 6.93 6.29 7.35
CA ASN A 297 8.26 6.41 6.76
C ASN A 297 8.75 5.14 6.05
N LEU A 298 8.03 4.02 6.13
CA LEU A 298 8.50 2.73 5.61
C LEU A 298 8.85 2.79 4.12
N PHE A 299 7.92 3.20 3.27
CA PHE A 299 8.18 3.24 1.84
C PHE A 299 9.08 4.40 1.44
N SER A 300 8.97 5.55 2.11
CA SER A 300 9.89 6.68 1.91
C SER A 300 11.34 6.28 2.17
N GLY A 301 11.60 5.51 3.24
CA GLY A 301 12.92 4.99 3.55
C GLY A 301 13.45 3.99 2.52
N LEU A 302 12.60 3.05 2.07
CA LEU A 302 13.00 2.12 1.00
C LEU A 302 13.28 2.86 -0.32
N LEU A 303 12.48 3.88 -0.67
CA LEU A 303 12.70 4.72 -1.85
C LEU A 303 13.89 5.66 -1.70
N TYR A 304 14.25 6.07 -0.47
CA TYR A 304 15.45 6.86 -0.22
C TYR A 304 16.71 6.18 -0.77
N PHE A 305 16.87 4.87 -0.50
CA PHE A 305 18.03 4.11 -0.98
C PHE A 305 18.00 3.84 -2.49
N ASN A 306 16.85 3.96 -3.15
CA ASN A 306 16.80 3.97 -4.62
C ASN A 306 17.38 5.26 -5.22
N ARG A 307 17.30 6.38 -4.46
CA ARG A 307 17.87 7.71 -4.84
C ARG A 307 19.29 7.92 -4.32
N HIS A 308 19.67 7.20 -3.25
CA HIS A 308 21.02 7.24 -2.65
C HIS A 308 21.61 5.82 -2.71
N PRO A 309 22.21 5.42 -3.86
CA PRO A 309 22.62 4.05 -4.10
C PRO A 309 23.61 3.51 -3.07
N VAL A 310 23.35 2.32 -2.57
CA VAL A 310 24.18 1.54 -1.66
C VAL A 310 24.25 0.09 -2.17
N ASP A 311 25.23 -0.69 -1.71
CA ASP A 311 25.39 -2.08 -2.12
C ASP A 311 24.41 -3.02 -1.39
N ALA A 312 24.03 -2.65 -0.16
CA ALA A 312 23.03 -3.36 0.63
C ALA A 312 22.39 -2.43 1.67
N ILE A 313 21.18 -2.79 2.10
CA ILE A 313 20.42 -2.07 3.14
C ILE A 313 20.30 -2.99 4.36
N ILE A 314 20.59 -2.44 5.52
CA ILE A 314 20.30 -3.07 6.80
C ILE A 314 19.17 -2.30 7.46
N GLY A 315 18.08 -3.01 7.69
CA GLY A 315 16.87 -2.44 8.28
C GLY A 315 16.65 -2.96 9.70
N GLU A 316 16.03 -2.12 10.51
CA GLU A 316 15.50 -2.51 11.81
C GLU A 316 14.00 -2.78 11.71
N GLY A 317 13.55 -3.91 12.27
CA GLY A 317 12.15 -4.28 12.35
C GLY A 317 11.53 -3.93 13.71
N THR A 318 10.26 -4.31 13.88
CA THR A 318 9.50 -4.09 15.12
C THR A 318 8.76 -5.36 15.53
N ASP A 319 8.05 -5.34 16.66
CA ASP A 319 7.10 -6.40 17.02
C ASP A 319 5.85 -6.38 16.12
N THR A 320 4.98 -7.37 16.25
CA THR A 320 3.78 -7.53 15.42
C THR A 320 2.49 -7.00 16.06
N ALA A 321 2.54 -6.25 17.15
CA ALA A 321 1.36 -5.64 17.76
C ALA A 321 0.93 -4.38 16.98
N GLY A 322 -0.35 -4.14 16.88
CA GLY A 322 -0.92 -2.97 16.20
C GLY A 322 -0.47 -2.86 14.73
N LEU A 323 0.06 -1.71 14.34
CA LEU A 323 0.61 -1.47 12.99
C LEU A 323 1.86 -2.33 12.70
N GLY A 324 2.54 -2.85 13.72
CA GLY A 324 3.72 -3.69 13.58
C GLY A 324 3.47 -4.93 12.72
N LEU A 325 2.27 -5.51 12.76
CA LEU A 325 1.90 -6.62 11.88
C LEU A 325 1.98 -6.24 10.38
N ALA A 326 1.52 -5.04 10.03
CA ALA A 326 1.58 -4.54 8.67
C ALA A 326 3.01 -4.16 8.26
N ILE A 327 3.74 -3.48 9.14
CA ILE A 327 5.15 -3.07 8.94
C ILE A 327 5.99 -4.32 8.66
N MET A 328 5.95 -5.31 9.56
CA MET A 328 6.73 -6.55 9.41
C MET A 328 6.32 -7.35 8.17
N ASN A 329 5.04 -7.39 7.81
CA ASN A 329 4.61 -8.00 6.55
C ASN A 329 5.27 -7.35 5.33
N ARG A 330 5.42 -6.00 5.31
CA ARG A 330 6.09 -5.28 4.21
C ARG A 330 7.59 -5.49 4.22
N LEU A 331 8.24 -5.40 5.38
CA LEU A 331 9.67 -5.62 5.52
C LEU A 331 10.07 -7.06 5.13
N THR A 332 9.30 -8.05 5.55
CA THR A 332 9.53 -9.46 5.20
C THR A 332 9.48 -9.65 3.68
N LYS A 333 8.49 -9.07 2.99
CA LYS A 333 8.39 -9.15 1.52
C LYS A 333 9.47 -8.33 0.82
N ALA A 334 9.81 -7.15 1.33
CA ALA A 334 10.85 -6.28 0.78
C ALA A 334 12.25 -6.92 0.87
N SER A 335 12.54 -7.59 1.99
CA SER A 335 13.80 -8.30 2.23
C SER A 335 13.88 -9.66 1.52
N GLY A 336 12.80 -10.14 0.89
CA GLY A 336 12.73 -11.52 0.37
C GLY A 336 12.90 -12.56 1.49
N TYR A 337 12.26 -12.30 2.64
CA TYR A 337 12.27 -13.15 3.85
C TYR A 337 13.63 -13.21 4.60
N HIS A 338 14.54 -12.27 4.31
CA HIS A 338 15.80 -12.15 5.08
C HIS A 338 15.56 -11.35 6.37
N ILE A 339 14.99 -12.03 7.37
CA ILE A 339 14.76 -11.49 8.71
C ILE A 339 15.68 -12.20 9.69
N VAL A 340 16.50 -11.44 10.39
CA VAL A 340 17.36 -11.92 11.48
C VAL A 340 16.68 -11.61 12.80
N VAL A 341 16.30 -12.64 13.53
CA VAL A 341 15.70 -12.51 14.85
C VAL A 341 16.78 -12.71 15.89
N GLU A 342 16.89 -11.80 16.85
CA GLU A 342 17.78 -11.94 17.98
C GLU A 342 17.53 -13.29 18.68
N LYS A 343 18.58 -14.11 18.81
CA LYS A 343 18.49 -15.33 19.64
C LYS A 343 18.48 -14.91 21.10
N ARG A 344 17.40 -15.24 21.80
CA ARG A 344 17.26 -15.05 23.25
C ARG A 344 18.31 -15.87 24.01
#